data_6ab05f5bf82becccacc82e2f671a2941
#
_entry.id   6ab05f5bf82becccacc82e2f671a2941
#
_cell.length_a   1.000
_cell.length_b   1.000
_cell.length_c   1.000
_cell.angle_alpha   90.00
_cell.angle_beta   90.00
_cell.angle_gamma   90.00
#
_symmetry.space_group_name_H-M   'P 1'
#
loop_
_entity.id
_entity.type
_entity.pdbx_description
1 polymer ?
#
loop_
_entity_poly.entity_id
_entity_poly.type
_entity_poly.pdbx_seq_one_letter_code
_entity_poly.pdbx_strand_id
1 'polypeptide(L)'
;MTRRMRRAAPILLALFVGVIVGGWFVERVSARKDIYSYLDLFTDTLDKVERGYVEDVDSKELMYGAIRGMLGSLDPYSMFLDEDEFRDFQVTTEGEFGGLGIQITVRDGVLTVVSPVEGTPAYDLGIQSGDRIVGIEGESTRGITVDGAIAKLRGEPGTKVSITIRREGVEELLDYTVTRDIIKIDSVPYAMLLDGGVGYVRVARFSRTSTDELSAKLDELEDDGMKSLILDLRSNPGGLLTQAVDVSDIFLDTGELIVSTRGRMQGQNQNFHARTPARFDSDFPIVVLVNVGSASASEILAGAIQDWDRGIVVGTTSFGKGSVQTLMRLRPLTKECAMKLTTAKWYMASGRAIEKPERWMGVADGGEGDEGEEAEAPRPEYRTAAGRIVYGGGGVTPDIEMEPRLRPDLVVDLERREEFFEFAIEYAAAHELPEGSISVDDGMWSEFLEFLGRDEFEFDAEELGEHREDVELAIRRDMTRRLRGRNDAYMVALEGDTQVTEATDLAADATSLNDLFEAAETYVQSDEE
;
A
#
# COMPACT_ATOMS: atom_id res chain seq x y z
N MET A 1 22.05 68.97 -19.04
CA MET A 1 22.94 67.89 -18.57
C MET A 1 24.30 68.05 -19.18
N THR A 2 25.32 68.41 -18.36
CA THR A 2 26.65 68.77 -18.84
C THR A 2 27.42 67.55 -19.37
N ARG A 3 28.28 67.77 -20.38
CA ARG A 3 29.10 66.77 -21.05
C ARG A 3 29.95 65.87 -20.10
N ARG A 4 30.17 66.34 -18.85
CA ARG A 4 30.85 65.60 -17.77
C ARG A 4 29.96 64.51 -17.15
N MET A 5 28.65 64.69 -17.03
CA MET A 5 27.72 63.68 -16.48
C MET A 5 27.53 62.50 -17.44
N ARG A 6 27.61 62.68 -18.76
CA ARG A 6 27.50 61.58 -19.75
C ARG A 6 28.74 60.64 -19.75
N ARG A 7 29.89 61.12 -19.26
CA ARG A 7 31.10 60.27 -19.14
C ARG A 7 31.20 59.56 -17.79
N ALA A 8 30.57 60.07 -16.75
CA ALA A 8 30.53 59.43 -15.45
C ALA A 8 29.48 58.31 -15.31
N ALA A 9 28.36 58.38 -16.07
CA ALA A 9 27.29 57.43 -16.01
C ALA A 9 27.69 55.94 -16.25
N PRO A 10 28.51 55.60 -17.26
CA PRO A 10 28.95 54.22 -17.47
C PRO A 10 29.90 53.71 -16.37
N ILE A 11 30.70 54.59 -15.77
CA ILE A 11 31.61 54.22 -14.66
C ILE A 11 30.81 53.95 -13.39
N LEU A 12 29.78 54.76 -13.10
CA LEU A 12 28.90 54.55 -11.95
C LEU A 12 28.06 53.28 -12.13
N LEU A 13 27.60 52.99 -13.34
CA LEU A 13 26.87 51.74 -13.65
C LEU A 13 27.77 50.50 -13.49
N ALA A 14 29.03 50.58 -13.95
CA ALA A 14 29.99 49.49 -13.81
C ALA A 14 30.36 49.26 -12.33
N LEU A 15 30.52 50.31 -11.53
CA LEU A 15 30.69 50.19 -10.08
C LEU A 15 29.47 49.60 -9.38
N PHE A 16 28.26 50.00 -9.75
CA PHE A 16 27.02 49.49 -9.17
C PHE A 16 26.81 47.99 -9.51
N VAL A 17 27.09 47.61 -10.76
CA VAL A 17 27.06 46.18 -11.18
C VAL A 17 28.16 45.40 -10.46
N GLY A 18 29.37 45.98 -10.29
CA GLY A 18 30.46 45.36 -9.56
C GLY A 18 30.13 45.14 -8.07
N VAL A 19 29.43 46.07 -7.42
CA VAL A 19 28.95 45.91 -6.03
C VAL A 19 27.88 44.83 -5.91
N ILE A 20 26.93 44.77 -6.85
CA ILE A 20 25.89 43.74 -6.86
C ILE A 20 26.49 42.35 -7.09
N VAL A 21 27.37 42.21 -8.10
CA VAL A 21 28.03 40.93 -8.40
C VAL A 21 28.97 40.52 -7.30
N GLY A 22 29.71 41.49 -6.73
CA GLY A 22 30.63 41.28 -5.59
C GLY A 22 29.86 40.88 -4.33
N GLY A 23 28.73 41.54 -4.02
CA GLY A 23 27.84 41.20 -2.91
C GLY A 23 27.30 39.77 -3.04
N TRP A 24 26.81 39.42 -4.22
CA TRP A 24 26.31 38.07 -4.50
C TRP A 24 27.38 36.97 -4.43
N PHE A 25 28.61 37.31 -4.82
CA PHE A 25 29.75 36.40 -4.71
C PHE A 25 30.22 36.23 -3.27
N VAL A 26 30.24 37.30 -2.46
CA VAL A 26 30.57 37.25 -1.04
C VAL A 26 29.55 36.46 -0.25
N GLU A 27 28.26 36.61 -0.52
CA GLU A 27 27.19 35.86 0.12
C GLU A 27 27.30 34.34 -0.16
N ARG A 28 27.58 33.95 -1.41
CA ARG A 28 27.81 32.53 -1.78
C ARG A 28 29.09 31.94 -1.17
N VAL A 29 30.16 32.75 -1.01
CA VAL A 29 31.41 32.31 -0.40
C VAL A 29 31.25 32.18 1.12
N SER A 30 30.48 33.07 1.78
CA SER A 30 30.15 32.97 3.21
C SER A 30 29.31 31.72 3.51
N ALA A 31 28.23 31.47 2.76
CA ALA A 31 27.41 30.30 2.95
C ALA A 31 28.17 28.97 2.75
N ARG A 32 29.18 28.96 1.87
CA ARG A 32 30.07 27.80 1.73
C ARG A 32 31.02 27.62 2.92
N LYS A 33 31.51 28.70 3.54
CA LYS A 33 32.35 28.60 4.73
C LYS A 33 31.60 27.98 5.91
N ASP A 34 30.32 28.31 6.07
CA ASP A 34 29.51 27.78 7.16
C ASP A 34 29.31 26.25 7.01
N ILE A 35 29.06 25.74 5.79
CA ILE A 35 28.93 24.32 5.55
C ILE A 35 30.23 23.55 5.89
N TYR A 36 31.38 24.05 5.51
CA TYR A 36 32.65 23.39 5.82
C TYR A 36 32.93 23.36 7.32
N SER A 37 32.58 24.41 8.08
CA SER A 37 32.75 24.40 9.53
C SER A 37 31.84 23.35 10.21
N TYR A 38 30.63 23.13 9.70
CA TYR A 38 29.76 22.06 10.19
C TYR A 38 30.26 20.67 9.80
N LEU A 39 30.85 20.48 8.62
CA LEU A 39 31.51 19.24 8.25
C LEU A 39 32.73 18.94 9.12
N ASP A 40 33.54 19.96 9.45
CA ASP A 40 34.67 19.81 10.39
C ASP A 40 34.16 19.39 11.78
N LEU A 41 33.07 20.02 12.28
CA LEU A 41 32.44 19.64 13.55
C LEU A 41 31.94 18.21 13.51
N PHE A 42 31.28 17.81 12.43
CA PHE A 42 30.78 16.47 12.25
C PHE A 42 31.90 15.42 12.28
N THR A 43 32.98 15.68 11.54
CA THR A 43 34.14 14.77 11.47
C THR A 43 34.86 14.67 12.82
N ASP A 44 35.03 15.79 13.54
CA ASP A 44 35.61 15.81 14.89
C ASP A 44 34.76 15.04 15.90
N THR A 45 33.43 15.14 15.76
CA THR A 45 32.49 14.39 16.60
C THR A 45 32.60 12.89 16.32
N LEU A 46 32.64 12.50 15.04
CA LEU A 46 32.77 11.10 14.64
C LEU A 46 34.06 10.48 15.18
N ASP A 47 35.22 11.18 15.03
CA ASP A 47 36.51 10.73 15.56
C ASP A 47 36.49 10.56 17.10
N LYS A 48 35.82 11.47 17.81
CA LYS A 48 35.66 11.35 19.26
C LYS A 48 34.76 10.19 19.69
N VAL A 49 33.68 9.92 18.96
CA VAL A 49 32.80 8.76 19.21
C VAL A 49 33.55 7.46 18.94
N GLU A 50 34.24 7.34 17.81
CA GLU A 50 34.99 6.13 17.46
C GLU A 50 36.09 5.82 18.48
N ARG A 51 36.76 6.84 19.05
CA ARG A 51 37.86 6.65 20.02
C ARG A 51 37.41 6.59 21.46
N GLY A 52 36.28 7.20 21.79
CA GLY A 52 35.90 7.46 23.19
C GLY A 52 34.66 6.69 23.68
N TYR A 53 33.92 6.08 22.78
CA TYR A 53 32.78 5.28 23.20
C TYR A 53 33.23 4.03 23.95
N VAL A 54 32.38 3.53 24.88
CA VAL A 54 32.72 2.45 25.81
C VAL A 54 32.86 1.08 25.11
N GLU A 55 32.22 0.92 23.96
CA GLU A 55 32.25 -0.29 23.13
C GLU A 55 32.77 0.04 21.72
N ASP A 56 33.22 -0.97 20.98
CA ASP A 56 33.57 -0.80 19.57
C ASP A 56 32.34 -0.43 18.76
N VAL A 57 32.47 0.59 17.90
CA VAL A 57 31.39 1.11 17.05
C VAL A 57 31.71 0.86 15.58
N ASP A 58 30.66 0.56 14.81
CA ASP A 58 30.77 0.46 13.36
C ASP A 58 30.57 1.87 12.74
N SER A 59 31.63 2.38 12.12
CA SER A 59 31.60 3.67 11.42
C SER A 59 30.50 3.75 10.35
N LYS A 60 30.18 2.63 9.69
CA LYS A 60 29.09 2.55 8.69
C LYS A 60 27.75 2.84 9.35
N GLU A 61 27.46 2.18 10.47
CA GLU A 61 26.21 2.36 11.20
C GLU A 61 26.06 3.79 11.74
N LEU A 62 27.13 4.38 12.24
CA LEU A 62 27.13 5.79 12.69
C LEU A 62 26.83 6.75 11.54
N MET A 63 27.45 6.53 10.37
CA MET A 63 27.20 7.34 9.18
C MET A 63 25.78 7.17 8.63
N TYR A 64 25.26 5.96 8.61
CA TYR A 64 23.89 5.70 8.19
C TYR A 64 22.88 6.32 9.16
N GLY A 65 23.14 6.24 10.46
CA GLY A 65 22.35 6.92 11.48
C GLY A 65 22.32 8.44 11.30
N ALA A 66 23.47 9.04 10.97
CA ALA A 66 23.57 10.48 10.70
C ALA A 66 22.78 10.88 9.43
N ILE A 67 22.84 10.09 8.35
CA ILE A 67 22.07 10.32 7.12
C ILE A 67 20.57 10.18 7.40
N ARG A 68 20.16 9.14 8.13
CA ARG A 68 18.75 8.95 8.55
C ARG A 68 18.26 10.13 9.38
N GLY A 69 19.06 10.63 10.34
CA GLY A 69 18.72 11.79 11.15
C GLY A 69 18.57 13.07 10.32
N MET A 70 19.45 13.29 9.35
CA MET A 70 19.38 14.44 8.45
C MET A 70 18.09 14.40 7.59
N LEU A 71 17.74 13.25 7.02
CA LEU A 71 16.54 13.13 6.19
C LEU A 71 15.27 13.18 7.03
N GLY A 72 15.26 12.55 8.22
CA GLY A 72 14.14 12.60 9.15
C GLY A 72 13.82 14.00 9.70
N SER A 73 14.78 14.95 9.62
CA SER A 73 14.52 16.36 9.97
C SER A 73 13.75 17.14 8.90
N LEU A 74 13.49 16.55 7.73
CA LEU A 74 12.81 17.23 6.61
C LEU A 74 11.30 16.98 6.64
N ASP A 75 10.91 15.73 6.68
CA ASP A 75 9.52 15.25 6.69
C ASP A 75 9.49 13.73 7.00
N PRO A 76 8.31 13.15 7.33
CA PRO A 76 8.21 11.73 7.69
C PRO A 76 8.39 10.76 6.49
N TYR A 77 8.46 11.25 5.26
CA TYR A 77 8.52 10.42 4.06
C TYR A 77 9.91 10.40 3.40
N SER A 78 10.75 11.40 3.71
CA SER A 78 12.14 11.45 3.25
C SER A 78 12.99 10.50 4.08
N MET A 79 13.59 9.49 3.42
CA MET A 79 14.34 8.45 4.10
C MET A 79 15.57 8.00 3.32
N PHE A 80 16.57 7.52 4.06
CA PHE A 80 17.69 6.80 3.53
C PHE A 80 17.31 5.32 3.43
N LEU A 81 17.64 4.71 2.32
CA LEU A 81 17.48 3.27 2.07
C LEU A 81 18.88 2.67 1.99
N ASP A 82 19.24 1.84 2.95
CA ASP A 82 20.46 1.04 2.87
C ASP A 82 20.35 -0.04 1.80
N GLU A 83 21.32 -0.94 1.71
CA GLU A 83 21.37 -1.91 0.63
C GLU A 83 20.20 -2.90 0.64
N ASP A 84 19.76 -3.28 1.83
CA ASP A 84 18.66 -4.26 2.00
C ASP A 84 17.31 -3.56 1.86
N GLU A 85 17.12 -2.40 2.51
CA GLU A 85 15.93 -1.55 2.36
C GLU A 85 15.72 -1.11 0.90
N PHE A 86 16.80 -0.80 0.17
CA PHE A 86 16.71 -0.43 -1.24
C PHE A 86 16.31 -1.61 -2.12
N ARG A 87 16.81 -2.81 -1.83
CA ARG A 87 16.41 -4.05 -2.53
C ARG A 87 14.91 -4.33 -2.31
N ASP A 88 14.42 -4.24 -1.08
CA ASP A 88 13.01 -4.47 -0.77
C ASP A 88 12.10 -3.40 -1.40
N PHE A 89 12.56 -2.15 -1.44
CA PHE A 89 11.89 -1.09 -2.17
C PHE A 89 11.79 -1.40 -3.68
N GLN A 90 12.87 -1.90 -4.29
CA GLN A 90 12.87 -2.31 -5.69
C GLN A 90 11.87 -3.44 -5.95
N VAL A 91 11.86 -4.48 -5.11
CA VAL A 91 10.89 -5.58 -5.18
C VAL A 91 9.46 -5.06 -5.18
N THR A 92 9.14 -4.15 -4.24
CA THR A 92 7.79 -3.58 -4.12
C THR A 92 7.42 -2.72 -5.34
N THR A 93 8.39 -2.00 -5.90
CA THR A 93 8.17 -1.07 -7.02
C THR A 93 8.12 -1.80 -8.36
N GLU A 94 8.97 -2.80 -8.56
CA GLU A 94 9.00 -3.60 -9.78
C GLU A 94 7.87 -4.64 -9.83
N GLY A 95 7.37 -5.06 -8.67
CA GLY A 95 6.31 -6.05 -8.55
C GLY A 95 6.79 -7.47 -8.77
N GLU A 96 8.12 -7.72 -8.67
CA GLU A 96 8.69 -9.05 -8.85
C GLU A 96 9.97 -9.25 -8.04
N PHE A 97 10.28 -10.50 -7.69
CA PHE A 97 11.52 -10.88 -7.01
C PHE A 97 11.91 -12.33 -7.30
N GLY A 98 13.19 -12.64 -7.12
CA GLY A 98 13.66 -14.02 -7.20
C GLY A 98 13.36 -14.80 -5.92
N GLY A 99 12.64 -15.92 -6.04
CA GLY A 99 12.20 -16.69 -4.88
C GLY A 99 11.53 -18.01 -5.21
N LEU A 100 10.77 -18.55 -4.28
CA LEU A 100 10.08 -19.85 -4.40
C LEU A 100 8.58 -19.71 -4.73
N GLY A 101 7.98 -18.55 -4.41
CA GLY A 101 6.54 -18.33 -4.55
C GLY A 101 5.73 -18.94 -3.40
N ILE A 102 6.14 -18.67 -2.16
CA ILE A 102 5.39 -19.05 -0.94
C ILE A 102 5.17 -17.86 -0.04
N GLN A 103 3.99 -17.78 0.55
CA GLN A 103 3.72 -16.94 1.70
C GLN A 103 4.04 -17.72 2.97
N ILE A 104 4.77 -17.12 3.88
CA ILE A 104 5.23 -17.77 5.12
C ILE A 104 4.89 -16.92 6.34
N THR A 105 4.69 -17.60 7.46
CA THR A 105 4.57 -17.02 8.79
C THR A 105 5.46 -17.79 9.76
N VAL A 106 5.66 -17.26 10.98
CA VAL A 106 6.30 -18.00 12.07
C VAL A 106 5.28 -18.16 13.17
N ARG A 107 4.84 -19.41 13.40
CA ARG A 107 3.92 -19.77 14.48
C ARG A 107 4.61 -20.70 15.47
N ASP A 108 4.46 -20.45 16.75
CA ASP A 108 5.09 -21.24 17.84
C ASP A 108 6.60 -21.47 17.64
N GLY A 109 7.26 -20.48 17.02
CA GLY A 109 8.67 -20.58 16.67
C GLY A 109 8.97 -21.51 15.49
N VAL A 110 7.95 -21.91 14.71
CA VAL A 110 8.08 -22.78 13.53
C VAL A 110 7.67 -22.02 12.27
N LEU A 111 8.51 -22.06 11.27
CA LEU A 111 8.26 -21.45 9.97
C LEU A 111 7.21 -22.27 9.21
N THR A 112 6.07 -21.67 8.88
CA THR A 112 4.92 -22.35 8.27
C THR A 112 4.54 -21.69 6.94
N VAL A 113 4.16 -22.51 5.96
CA VAL A 113 3.63 -22.07 4.66
C VAL A 113 2.16 -21.69 4.84
N VAL A 114 1.83 -20.40 4.67
CA VAL A 114 0.45 -19.92 4.65
C VAL A 114 -0.22 -20.35 3.35
N SER A 115 0.43 -20.10 2.22
CA SER A 115 -0.05 -20.50 0.89
C SER A 115 1.09 -20.50 -0.13
N PRO A 116 1.20 -21.51 -1.00
CA PRO A 116 1.98 -21.40 -2.22
C PRO A 116 1.24 -20.47 -3.21
N VAL A 117 2.01 -19.80 -4.06
CA VAL A 117 1.48 -18.94 -5.14
C VAL A 117 1.36 -19.80 -6.41
N GLU A 118 0.20 -19.78 -7.03
CA GLU A 118 -0.08 -20.54 -8.26
C GLU A 118 0.90 -20.21 -9.38
N GLY A 119 1.32 -21.22 -10.15
CA GLY A 119 2.26 -21.05 -11.25
C GLY A 119 3.70 -20.73 -10.83
N THR A 120 4.06 -21.00 -9.58
CA THR A 120 5.42 -20.78 -9.04
C THR A 120 6.13 -22.09 -8.71
N PRO A 121 7.47 -22.11 -8.59
CA PRO A 121 8.22 -23.33 -8.33
C PRO A 121 7.75 -24.13 -7.11
N ALA A 122 7.32 -23.45 -6.05
CA ALA A 122 6.83 -24.14 -4.85
C ALA A 122 5.48 -24.82 -5.10
N TYR A 123 4.59 -24.16 -5.82
CA TYR A 123 3.28 -24.71 -6.20
C TYR A 123 3.43 -25.95 -7.07
N ASP A 124 4.30 -25.87 -8.10
CA ASP A 124 4.54 -26.97 -9.04
C ASP A 124 5.15 -28.22 -8.36
N LEU A 125 5.89 -28.03 -7.28
CA LEU A 125 6.45 -29.10 -6.47
C LEU A 125 5.47 -29.69 -5.45
N GLY A 126 4.24 -29.15 -5.37
CA GLY A 126 3.20 -29.64 -4.47
C GLY A 126 3.42 -29.25 -3.00
N ILE A 127 4.11 -28.14 -2.74
CA ILE A 127 4.13 -27.51 -1.41
C ILE A 127 2.73 -27.01 -1.11
N GLN A 128 2.27 -27.19 0.14
CA GLN A 128 0.88 -26.95 0.53
C GLN A 128 0.80 -25.94 1.67
N SER A 129 -0.37 -25.32 1.80
CA SER A 129 -0.74 -24.55 2.97
C SER A 129 -0.67 -25.45 4.22
N GLY A 130 -0.08 -24.94 5.30
CA GLY A 130 0.15 -25.70 6.54
C GLY A 130 1.47 -26.51 6.57
N ASP A 131 2.23 -26.56 5.50
CA ASP A 131 3.55 -27.19 5.52
C ASP A 131 4.50 -26.44 6.46
N ARG A 132 5.11 -27.15 7.40
CA ARG A 132 6.07 -26.57 8.35
C ARG A 132 7.48 -26.74 7.80
N ILE A 133 8.17 -25.66 7.47
CA ILE A 133 9.55 -25.67 6.97
C ILE A 133 10.47 -25.82 8.17
N VAL A 134 10.98 -27.02 8.41
CA VAL A 134 11.84 -27.36 9.56
C VAL A 134 13.34 -27.24 9.27
N GLY A 135 13.72 -27.12 7.99
CA GLY A 135 15.09 -26.94 7.55
C GLY A 135 15.21 -26.14 6.26
N ILE A 136 16.24 -25.30 6.14
CA ILE A 136 16.67 -24.61 4.92
C ILE A 136 18.17 -24.81 4.77
N GLU A 137 18.61 -25.30 3.59
CA GLU A 137 20.02 -25.61 3.29
C GLU A 137 20.67 -26.55 4.35
N GLY A 138 19.88 -27.44 4.93
CA GLY A 138 20.33 -28.37 5.98
C GLY A 138 20.45 -27.73 7.38
N GLU A 139 20.16 -26.46 7.53
CA GLU A 139 20.11 -25.75 8.82
C GLU A 139 18.68 -25.74 9.38
N SER A 140 18.54 -25.97 10.70
CA SER A 140 17.25 -25.92 11.37
C SER A 140 16.65 -24.50 11.34
N THR A 141 15.35 -24.42 11.09
CA THR A 141 14.58 -23.15 11.11
C THR A 141 14.01 -22.81 12.50
N ARG A 142 14.32 -23.59 13.52
CA ARG A 142 13.78 -23.35 14.87
C ARG A 142 14.25 -22.00 15.41
N GLY A 143 13.29 -21.13 15.73
CA GLY A 143 13.57 -19.79 16.24
C GLY A 143 14.01 -18.77 15.18
N ILE A 144 13.89 -19.12 13.89
CA ILE A 144 14.14 -18.17 12.79
C ILE A 144 13.05 -17.10 12.77
N THR A 145 13.42 -15.86 12.45
CA THR A 145 12.45 -14.80 12.15
C THR A 145 11.96 -14.92 10.72
N VAL A 146 10.81 -14.30 10.41
CA VAL A 146 10.27 -14.24 9.04
C VAL A 146 11.30 -13.62 8.09
N ASP A 147 11.93 -12.50 8.49
CA ASP A 147 12.96 -11.83 7.65
C ASP A 147 14.19 -12.73 7.44
N GLY A 148 14.63 -13.44 8.48
CA GLY A 148 15.73 -14.40 8.37
C GLY A 148 15.42 -15.56 7.41
N ALA A 149 14.17 -16.02 7.39
CA ALA A 149 13.71 -17.02 6.44
C ALA A 149 13.64 -16.46 5.01
N ILE A 150 13.07 -15.28 4.85
CA ILE A 150 12.99 -14.58 3.55
C ILE A 150 14.40 -14.39 2.95
N ALA A 151 15.37 -13.95 3.76
CA ALA A 151 16.74 -13.76 3.30
C ALA A 151 17.40 -15.05 2.77
N LYS A 152 17.02 -16.23 3.31
CA LYS A 152 17.52 -17.53 2.86
C LYS A 152 16.73 -18.10 1.66
N LEU A 153 15.42 -17.88 1.63
CA LEU A 153 14.55 -18.43 0.59
C LEU A 153 14.60 -17.61 -0.70
N ARG A 154 14.72 -16.28 -0.63
CA ARG A 154 14.96 -15.42 -1.80
C ARG A 154 16.36 -15.63 -2.36
N GLY A 155 16.56 -15.22 -3.62
CA GLY A 155 17.86 -15.25 -4.29
C GLY A 155 17.72 -15.07 -5.79
N GLU A 156 18.84 -15.14 -6.51
CA GLU A 156 18.84 -14.96 -7.97
C GLU A 156 18.03 -16.08 -8.66
N PRO A 157 17.15 -15.73 -9.64
CA PRO A 157 16.44 -16.72 -10.44
C PRO A 157 17.42 -17.73 -11.07
N GLY A 158 17.00 -19.00 -11.13
CA GLY A 158 17.83 -20.11 -11.59
C GLY A 158 18.75 -20.75 -10.54
N THR A 159 18.97 -20.11 -9.37
CA THR A 159 19.68 -20.73 -8.25
C THR A 159 18.76 -21.69 -7.49
N LYS A 160 19.36 -22.63 -6.75
CA LYS A 160 18.61 -23.64 -6.01
C LYS A 160 18.66 -23.38 -4.51
N VAL A 161 17.61 -23.79 -3.81
CA VAL A 161 17.57 -23.88 -2.36
C VAL A 161 16.92 -25.20 -1.95
N SER A 162 17.48 -25.83 -0.93
CA SER A 162 16.94 -27.07 -0.35
C SER A 162 16.13 -26.73 0.89
N ILE A 163 14.90 -27.24 0.97
CA ILE A 163 14.02 -27.09 2.13
C ILE A 163 13.53 -28.45 2.60
N THR A 164 13.45 -28.62 3.91
CA THR A 164 12.88 -29.83 4.55
C THR A 164 11.55 -29.43 5.19
N ILE A 165 10.50 -30.13 4.84
CA ILE A 165 9.12 -29.85 5.25
C ILE A 165 8.60 -30.99 6.14
N ARG A 166 7.89 -30.62 7.20
CA ARG A 166 7.00 -31.49 7.96
C ARG A 166 5.56 -31.16 7.57
N ARG A 167 4.85 -32.14 7.06
CA ARG A 167 3.43 -32.03 6.66
C ARG A 167 2.55 -32.79 7.63
N GLU A 168 1.44 -32.19 8.05
CA GLU A 168 0.46 -32.86 8.89
C GLU A 168 -0.12 -34.10 8.17
N GLY A 169 -0.29 -35.19 8.90
CA GLY A 169 -0.74 -36.47 8.34
C GLY A 169 0.33 -37.29 7.59
N VAL A 170 1.60 -36.79 7.49
CA VAL A 170 2.71 -37.50 6.86
C VAL A 170 3.82 -37.74 7.89
N GLU A 171 4.16 -39.01 8.17
CA GLU A 171 5.18 -39.36 9.19
C GLU A 171 6.60 -38.95 8.79
N GLU A 172 6.93 -39.05 7.49
CA GLU A 172 8.26 -38.76 6.96
C GLU A 172 8.45 -37.29 6.64
N LEU A 173 9.68 -36.78 6.84
CA LEU A 173 10.06 -35.45 6.38
C LEU A 173 10.18 -35.44 4.85
N LEU A 174 9.69 -34.37 4.24
CA LEU A 174 9.70 -34.17 2.80
C LEU A 174 10.85 -33.22 2.43
N ASP A 175 11.81 -33.69 1.65
CA ASP A 175 12.91 -32.87 1.17
C ASP A 175 12.64 -32.37 -0.25
N TYR A 176 12.69 -31.08 -0.43
CA TYR A 176 12.52 -30.41 -1.73
C TYR A 176 13.77 -29.63 -2.09
N THR A 177 14.18 -29.73 -3.34
CA THR A 177 15.16 -28.81 -3.94
C THR A 177 14.42 -27.94 -4.94
N VAL A 178 14.18 -26.69 -4.55
CA VAL A 178 13.41 -25.73 -5.33
C VAL A 178 14.37 -24.85 -6.13
N THR A 179 14.15 -24.72 -7.42
CA THR A 179 14.87 -23.75 -8.25
C THR A 179 14.13 -22.42 -8.16
N ARG A 180 14.81 -21.36 -7.70
CA ARG A 180 14.24 -20.02 -7.60
C ARG A 180 13.86 -19.50 -8.98
N ASP A 181 12.74 -18.80 -9.06
CA ASP A 181 12.28 -18.15 -10.28
C ASP A 181 11.83 -16.72 -9.98
N ILE A 182 11.48 -15.97 -11.00
CA ILE A 182 10.88 -14.66 -10.87
C ILE A 182 9.45 -14.84 -10.36
N ILE A 183 9.22 -14.38 -9.14
CA ILE A 183 7.89 -14.40 -8.49
C ILE A 183 7.26 -13.04 -8.67
N LYS A 184 6.12 -13.00 -9.33
CA LYS A 184 5.32 -11.78 -9.49
C LYS A 184 4.49 -11.52 -8.24
N ILE A 185 4.43 -10.25 -7.87
CA ILE A 185 3.57 -9.77 -6.79
C ILE A 185 2.42 -9.01 -7.45
N ASP A 186 1.27 -9.65 -7.54
CA ASP A 186 0.12 -9.07 -8.21
C ASP A 186 -0.25 -7.70 -7.62
N SER A 187 -0.34 -6.71 -8.49
CA SER A 187 -0.90 -5.40 -8.18
C SER A 187 -2.42 -5.43 -8.12
N VAL A 188 -3.01 -6.31 -8.95
CA VAL A 188 -4.44 -6.57 -9.05
C VAL A 188 -4.71 -8.04 -8.71
N PRO A 189 -4.64 -8.42 -7.40
CA PRO A 189 -4.69 -9.81 -6.98
C PRO A 189 -6.05 -10.47 -7.17
N TYR A 190 -7.12 -9.69 -7.22
CA TYR A 190 -8.49 -10.20 -7.29
C TYR A 190 -9.31 -9.41 -8.30
N ALA A 191 -9.99 -10.13 -9.17
CA ALA A 191 -11.03 -9.60 -10.07
C ALA A 191 -12.10 -10.67 -10.26
N MET A 192 -13.37 -10.30 -10.16
CA MET A 192 -14.49 -11.22 -10.24
C MET A 192 -15.79 -10.51 -10.61
N LEU A 193 -16.71 -11.25 -11.22
CA LEU A 193 -18.06 -10.76 -11.46
C LEU A 193 -18.94 -11.09 -10.23
N LEU A 194 -19.53 -10.07 -9.63
CA LEU A 194 -20.49 -10.18 -8.54
C LEU A 194 -21.92 -10.21 -9.07
N ASP A 195 -22.89 -10.36 -8.18
CA ASP A 195 -24.31 -10.35 -8.51
C ASP A 195 -24.71 -9.07 -9.24
N GLY A 196 -25.75 -9.12 -10.06
CA GLY A 196 -26.19 -7.98 -10.87
C GLY A 196 -25.31 -7.66 -12.10
N GLY A 197 -24.20 -8.36 -12.28
CA GLY A 197 -23.22 -8.07 -13.34
C GLY A 197 -22.24 -6.97 -12.95
N VAL A 198 -21.96 -6.82 -11.65
CA VAL A 198 -21.00 -5.85 -11.11
C VAL A 198 -19.61 -6.47 -11.16
N GLY A 199 -18.69 -5.86 -11.91
CA GLY A 199 -17.27 -6.22 -11.88
C GLY A 199 -16.63 -5.68 -10.60
N TYR A 200 -15.98 -6.54 -9.83
CA TYR A 200 -15.17 -6.16 -8.67
C TYR A 200 -13.70 -6.34 -9.00
N VAL A 201 -12.90 -5.32 -8.76
CA VAL A 201 -11.45 -5.35 -8.96
C VAL A 201 -10.74 -4.77 -7.76
N ARG A 202 -9.86 -5.57 -7.13
CA ARG A 202 -8.98 -5.14 -6.05
C ARG A 202 -7.65 -4.66 -6.60
N VAL A 203 -7.34 -3.38 -6.45
CA VAL A 203 -6.01 -2.82 -6.72
C VAL A 203 -5.26 -2.67 -5.41
N ALA A 204 -4.33 -3.57 -5.14
CA ALA A 204 -3.63 -3.65 -3.86
C ALA A 204 -2.43 -2.70 -3.76
N ARG A 205 -1.85 -2.30 -4.91
CA ARG A 205 -0.69 -1.39 -5.02
C ARG A 205 -0.53 -0.85 -6.43
N PHE A 206 0.37 0.13 -6.59
CA PHE A 206 0.76 0.65 -7.90
C PHE A 206 2.23 0.32 -8.18
N SER A 207 2.50 -0.88 -8.73
CA SER A 207 3.80 -1.32 -9.22
C SER A 207 3.91 -1.11 -10.73
N ARG A 208 5.03 -1.48 -11.32
CA ARG A 208 5.28 -1.32 -12.77
C ARG A 208 4.27 -2.06 -13.67
N THR A 209 3.65 -3.12 -13.16
CA THR A 209 2.74 -4.00 -13.89
C THR A 209 1.26 -3.68 -13.71
N SER A 210 0.93 -2.69 -12.85
CA SER A 210 -0.46 -2.44 -12.42
C SER A 210 -1.42 -2.12 -13.56
N THR A 211 -0.99 -1.31 -14.53
CA THR A 211 -1.83 -0.94 -15.68
C THR A 211 -2.13 -2.14 -16.57
N ASP A 212 -1.13 -2.97 -16.85
CA ASP A 212 -1.28 -4.16 -17.69
C ASP A 212 -2.14 -5.21 -17.00
N GLU A 213 -1.91 -5.44 -15.69
CA GLU A 213 -2.71 -6.37 -14.89
C GLU A 213 -4.18 -5.92 -14.80
N LEU A 214 -4.42 -4.64 -14.51
CA LEU A 214 -5.78 -4.11 -14.46
C LEU A 214 -6.47 -4.23 -15.82
N SER A 215 -5.80 -3.87 -16.90
CA SER A 215 -6.38 -3.95 -18.25
C SER A 215 -6.78 -5.39 -18.60
N ALA A 216 -5.92 -6.37 -18.29
CA ALA A 216 -6.23 -7.78 -18.53
C ALA A 216 -7.45 -8.25 -17.71
N LYS A 217 -7.55 -7.81 -16.44
CA LYS A 217 -8.70 -8.16 -15.60
C LYS A 217 -10.00 -7.49 -16.04
N LEU A 218 -9.91 -6.28 -16.56
CA LEU A 218 -11.08 -5.61 -17.15
C LEU A 218 -11.51 -6.29 -18.46
N ASP A 219 -10.57 -6.78 -19.29
CA ASP A 219 -10.91 -7.58 -20.49
C ASP A 219 -11.70 -8.84 -20.10
N GLU A 220 -11.23 -9.61 -19.08
CA GLU A 220 -11.90 -10.79 -18.56
C GLU A 220 -13.34 -10.47 -18.09
N LEU A 221 -13.52 -9.40 -17.31
CA LEU A 221 -14.82 -8.99 -16.78
C LEU A 221 -15.80 -8.50 -17.86
N GLU A 222 -15.30 -7.78 -18.87
CA GLU A 222 -16.14 -7.38 -20.02
C GLU A 222 -16.62 -8.59 -20.83
N ASP A 223 -15.74 -9.59 -21.06
CA ASP A 223 -16.10 -10.84 -21.72
C ASP A 223 -17.15 -11.63 -20.89
N ASP A 224 -17.09 -11.54 -19.56
CA ASP A 224 -18.07 -12.15 -18.64
C ASP A 224 -19.38 -11.34 -18.52
N GLY A 225 -19.48 -10.18 -19.17
CA GLY A 225 -20.69 -9.37 -19.26
C GLY A 225 -20.85 -8.35 -18.14
N MET A 226 -19.76 -7.78 -17.62
CA MET A 226 -19.76 -6.69 -16.67
C MET A 226 -20.57 -5.48 -17.16
N LYS A 227 -21.40 -4.90 -16.27
CA LYS A 227 -22.27 -3.75 -16.55
C LYS A 227 -21.92 -2.51 -15.72
N SER A 228 -21.26 -2.69 -14.60
CA SER A 228 -20.76 -1.66 -13.70
C SER A 228 -19.49 -2.14 -13.02
N LEU A 229 -18.71 -1.23 -12.41
CA LEU A 229 -17.41 -1.57 -11.86
C LEU A 229 -17.23 -1.05 -10.45
N ILE A 230 -16.74 -1.90 -9.54
CA ILE A 230 -16.20 -1.52 -8.24
C ILE A 230 -14.68 -1.62 -8.29
N LEU A 231 -13.98 -0.49 -8.08
CA LEU A 231 -12.54 -0.42 -7.90
C LEU A 231 -12.21 -0.33 -6.41
N ASP A 232 -11.74 -1.42 -5.81
CA ASP A 232 -11.37 -1.42 -4.40
C ASP A 232 -9.91 -1.00 -4.20
N LEU A 233 -9.73 0.21 -3.66
CA LEU A 233 -8.44 0.82 -3.29
C LEU A 233 -8.22 0.84 -1.77
N ARG A 234 -9.08 0.24 -0.98
CA ARG A 234 -8.95 0.22 0.49
C ARG A 234 -7.62 -0.40 0.89
N SER A 235 -6.93 0.21 1.85
CA SER A 235 -5.61 -0.23 2.35
C SER A 235 -4.52 -0.35 1.26
N ASN A 236 -4.67 0.36 0.14
CA ASN A 236 -3.66 0.47 -0.89
C ASN A 236 -2.76 1.69 -0.61
N PRO A 237 -1.48 1.51 -0.20
CA PRO A 237 -0.60 2.62 0.18
C PRO A 237 -0.12 3.46 -1.01
N GLY A 238 -0.58 3.14 -2.22
CA GLY A 238 -0.15 3.77 -3.46
C GLY A 238 1.00 3.05 -4.14
N GLY A 239 1.93 3.81 -4.68
CA GLY A 239 3.09 3.31 -5.41
C GLY A 239 3.61 4.31 -6.44
N LEU A 240 3.87 3.84 -7.66
CA LEU A 240 4.43 4.66 -8.73
C LEU A 240 3.43 5.71 -9.25
N LEU A 241 3.84 6.98 -9.24
CA LEU A 241 3.06 8.09 -9.82
C LEU A 241 2.72 7.82 -11.31
N THR A 242 3.66 7.27 -12.07
CA THR A 242 3.44 6.93 -13.48
C THR A 242 2.30 5.92 -13.64
N GLN A 243 2.23 4.93 -12.76
CA GLN A 243 1.17 3.94 -12.78
C GLN A 243 -0.18 4.51 -12.31
N ALA A 244 -0.18 5.44 -11.34
CA ALA A 244 -1.41 6.16 -10.99
C ALA A 244 -1.97 6.92 -12.22
N VAL A 245 -1.09 7.58 -12.98
CA VAL A 245 -1.47 8.29 -14.22
C VAL A 245 -1.97 7.31 -15.28
N ASP A 246 -1.22 6.22 -15.54
CA ASP A 246 -1.56 5.26 -16.58
C ASP A 246 -2.86 4.49 -16.27
N VAL A 247 -3.10 4.16 -15.01
CA VAL A 247 -4.37 3.54 -14.55
C VAL A 247 -5.53 4.55 -14.63
N SER A 248 -5.31 5.82 -14.24
CA SER A 248 -6.36 6.85 -14.37
C SER A 248 -6.72 7.14 -15.83
N ASP A 249 -5.74 7.03 -16.75
CA ASP A 249 -5.93 7.19 -18.20
C ASP A 249 -6.95 6.18 -18.79
N ILE A 250 -7.14 5.01 -18.14
CA ILE A 250 -8.14 4.02 -18.55
C ILE A 250 -9.57 4.56 -18.42
N PHE A 251 -9.82 5.42 -17.43
CA PHE A 251 -11.17 5.85 -17.04
C PHE A 251 -11.53 7.26 -17.50
N LEU A 252 -10.56 8.07 -17.91
CA LEU A 252 -10.74 9.49 -18.23
C LEU A 252 -10.57 9.76 -19.73
N ASP A 253 -11.27 10.79 -20.22
CA ASP A 253 -11.20 11.16 -21.62
C ASP A 253 -9.91 11.91 -21.96
N THR A 254 -9.49 11.76 -23.21
CA THR A 254 -8.27 12.37 -23.73
C THR A 254 -8.21 13.87 -23.45
N GLY A 255 -7.16 14.30 -22.77
CA GLY A 255 -6.91 15.71 -22.44
C GLY A 255 -7.35 16.12 -21.05
N GLU A 256 -8.09 15.30 -20.34
CA GLU A 256 -8.48 15.56 -18.94
C GLU A 256 -7.24 15.51 -18.03
N LEU A 257 -7.14 16.49 -17.13
CA LEU A 257 -6.03 16.58 -16.19
C LEU A 257 -6.21 15.53 -15.10
N ILE A 258 -5.26 14.61 -14.95
CA ILE A 258 -5.24 13.61 -13.89
C ILE A 258 -4.67 14.21 -12.61
N VAL A 259 -3.44 14.73 -12.71
CA VAL A 259 -2.71 15.28 -11.57
C VAL A 259 -1.68 16.30 -12.06
N SER A 260 -1.40 17.32 -11.25
CA SER A 260 -0.29 18.24 -11.47
C SER A 260 0.69 18.18 -10.31
N THR A 261 1.99 18.33 -10.59
CA THR A 261 3.03 18.37 -9.57
C THR A 261 3.69 19.75 -9.54
N ARG A 262 4.05 20.22 -8.35
CA ARG A 262 4.76 21.49 -8.13
C ARG A 262 5.87 21.29 -7.12
N GLY A 263 7.10 21.62 -7.53
CA GLY A 263 8.27 21.54 -6.69
C GLY A 263 9.18 22.76 -6.84
N ARG A 264 10.25 22.79 -6.06
CA ARG A 264 11.20 23.90 -6.07
C ARG A 264 12.00 24.00 -7.37
N MET A 265 12.27 22.87 -8.01
CA MET A 265 13.00 22.80 -9.26
C MET A 265 12.04 22.82 -10.45
N GLN A 266 12.39 23.52 -11.52
CA GLN A 266 11.51 23.71 -12.68
C GLN A 266 11.06 22.38 -13.33
N GLY A 267 11.91 21.36 -13.36
CA GLY A 267 11.57 20.03 -13.87
C GLY A 267 10.57 19.22 -13.03
N GLN A 268 10.25 19.69 -11.83
CA GLN A 268 9.28 19.08 -10.92
C GLN A 268 7.85 19.62 -11.11
N ASN A 269 7.69 20.65 -11.94
CA ASN A 269 6.40 21.23 -12.27
C ASN A 269 5.87 20.58 -13.55
N GLN A 270 4.94 19.64 -13.41
CA GLN A 270 4.41 18.85 -14.51
C GLN A 270 2.89 18.74 -14.40
N ASN A 271 2.22 18.61 -15.54
CA ASN A 271 0.80 18.30 -15.62
C ASN A 271 0.67 16.98 -16.38
N PHE A 272 -0.05 16.04 -15.79
CA PHE A 272 -0.32 14.73 -16.37
C PHE A 272 -1.79 14.68 -16.79
N HIS A 273 -2.01 14.43 -18.08
CA HIS A 273 -3.34 14.36 -18.68
C HIS A 273 -3.59 12.98 -19.23
N ALA A 274 -4.84 12.59 -19.31
CA ALA A 274 -5.27 11.42 -20.04
C ALA A 274 -4.87 11.57 -21.54
N ARG A 275 -4.35 10.48 -22.11
CA ARG A 275 -3.73 10.46 -23.45
C ARG A 275 -4.54 9.66 -24.44
N THR A 276 -5.32 8.71 -23.92
CA THR A 276 -6.19 7.82 -24.68
C THR A 276 -7.66 8.16 -24.42
N PRO A 277 -8.59 7.80 -25.32
CA PRO A 277 -10.01 7.83 -24.98
C PRO A 277 -10.29 6.90 -23.79
N ALA A 278 -11.24 7.27 -22.94
CA ALA A 278 -11.70 6.42 -21.86
C ALA A 278 -12.11 5.03 -22.41
N ARG A 279 -11.80 3.99 -21.63
CA ARG A 279 -12.14 2.60 -22.00
C ARG A 279 -13.65 2.37 -22.01
N PHE A 280 -14.32 2.91 -21.03
CA PHE A 280 -15.77 2.76 -20.86
C PHE A 280 -16.50 4.03 -21.31
N ASP A 281 -17.71 3.85 -21.82
CA ASP A 281 -18.59 4.97 -22.13
C ASP A 281 -18.75 5.90 -20.91
N SER A 282 -18.95 7.20 -21.16
CA SER A 282 -19.06 8.21 -20.10
C SER A 282 -20.20 7.92 -19.10
N ASP A 283 -21.16 7.12 -19.49
CA ASP A 283 -22.35 6.75 -18.70
C ASP A 283 -22.20 5.42 -17.94
N PHE A 284 -21.05 4.73 -18.11
CA PHE A 284 -20.77 3.47 -17.43
C PHE A 284 -20.55 3.68 -15.92
N PRO A 285 -21.32 3.00 -15.03
CA PRO A 285 -21.23 3.21 -13.59
C PRO A 285 -19.93 2.71 -12.98
N ILE A 286 -19.24 3.57 -12.19
CA ILE A 286 -18.01 3.24 -11.48
C ILE A 286 -18.13 3.66 -10.02
N VAL A 287 -17.85 2.73 -9.11
CA VAL A 287 -17.71 2.94 -7.68
C VAL A 287 -16.26 2.72 -7.27
N VAL A 288 -15.69 3.64 -6.52
CA VAL A 288 -14.32 3.52 -5.99
C VAL A 288 -14.37 3.40 -4.47
N LEU A 289 -13.93 2.26 -3.94
CA LEU A 289 -13.85 2.05 -2.49
C LEU A 289 -12.53 2.57 -1.94
N VAL A 290 -12.59 3.40 -0.91
CA VAL A 290 -11.41 3.95 -0.22
C VAL A 290 -11.53 3.83 1.29
N ASN A 291 -10.39 3.85 2.00
CA ASN A 291 -10.34 3.96 3.45
C ASN A 291 -9.07 4.72 3.89
N VAL A 292 -8.88 4.85 5.20
CA VAL A 292 -7.69 5.51 5.79
C VAL A 292 -6.36 4.92 5.31
N GLY A 293 -6.32 3.68 4.83
CA GLY A 293 -5.15 3.04 4.24
C GLY A 293 -4.94 3.34 2.75
N SER A 294 -5.90 4.00 2.08
CA SER A 294 -5.79 4.43 0.69
C SER A 294 -4.93 5.69 0.61
N ALA A 295 -3.73 5.61 0.01
CA ALA A 295 -2.77 6.71 0.05
C ALA A 295 -2.12 6.98 -1.32
N SER A 296 -1.64 8.24 -1.53
CA SER A 296 -0.77 8.62 -2.66
C SER A 296 -1.37 8.29 -4.03
N ALA A 297 -0.85 7.29 -4.77
CA ALA A 297 -1.34 6.87 -6.08
C ALA A 297 -2.82 6.47 -6.08
N SER A 298 -3.29 5.83 -4.99
CA SER A 298 -4.71 5.50 -4.80
C SER A 298 -5.57 6.74 -4.72
N GLU A 299 -5.07 7.77 -4.03
CA GLU A 299 -5.77 9.05 -3.91
C GLU A 299 -5.79 9.83 -5.22
N ILE A 300 -4.74 9.68 -6.05
CA ILE A 300 -4.72 10.28 -7.39
C ILE A 300 -5.81 9.67 -8.26
N LEU A 301 -5.94 8.34 -8.28
CA LEU A 301 -6.98 7.65 -9.05
C LEU A 301 -8.38 7.99 -8.54
N ALA A 302 -8.63 7.81 -7.24
CA ALA A 302 -9.94 8.09 -6.64
C ALA A 302 -10.36 9.56 -6.84
N GLY A 303 -9.42 10.48 -6.60
CA GLY A 303 -9.68 11.89 -6.76
C GLY A 303 -9.83 12.35 -8.21
N ALA A 304 -9.14 11.71 -9.16
CA ALA A 304 -9.33 12.01 -10.57
C ALA A 304 -10.72 11.56 -11.05
N ILE A 305 -11.17 10.36 -10.65
CA ILE A 305 -12.54 9.87 -10.93
C ILE A 305 -13.59 10.79 -10.29
N GLN A 306 -13.37 11.23 -9.04
CA GLN A 306 -14.28 12.13 -8.33
C GLN A 306 -14.34 13.53 -8.95
N ASP A 307 -13.17 14.14 -9.26
CA ASP A 307 -13.08 15.52 -9.76
C ASP A 307 -13.66 15.66 -11.18
N TRP A 308 -13.64 14.60 -11.98
CA TRP A 308 -14.23 14.56 -13.32
C TRP A 308 -15.66 14.03 -13.32
N ASP A 309 -16.25 13.75 -12.15
CA ASP A 309 -17.59 13.15 -12.03
C ASP A 309 -17.72 11.85 -12.85
N ARG A 310 -16.64 11.06 -12.94
CA ARG A 310 -16.59 9.82 -13.72
C ARG A 310 -17.11 8.62 -12.93
N GLY A 311 -17.31 8.76 -11.65
CA GLY A 311 -17.81 7.76 -10.71
C GLY A 311 -18.02 8.37 -9.33
N ILE A 312 -18.46 7.54 -8.39
CA ILE A 312 -18.58 7.90 -6.98
C ILE A 312 -17.48 7.25 -6.16
N VAL A 313 -17.07 7.94 -5.09
CA VAL A 313 -16.13 7.45 -4.10
C VAL A 313 -16.90 7.07 -2.84
N VAL A 314 -16.71 5.85 -2.34
CA VAL A 314 -17.44 5.28 -1.21
C VAL A 314 -16.46 4.76 -0.15
N GLY A 315 -16.83 4.80 1.12
CA GLY A 315 -16.04 4.29 2.24
C GLY A 315 -15.68 5.37 3.25
N THR A 316 -14.45 5.39 3.74
CA THR A 316 -14.00 6.40 4.71
C THR A 316 -12.91 7.28 4.13
N THR A 317 -12.74 8.49 4.69
CA THR A 317 -11.75 9.45 4.21
C THR A 317 -10.36 8.83 4.10
N SER A 318 -9.70 9.04 2.96
CA SER A 318 -8.39 8.46 2.66
C SER A 318 -7.24 9.05 3.51
N PHE A 319 -6.02 8.56 3.35
CA PHE A 319 -4.87 8.90 4.17
C PHE A 319 -4.48 10.39 4.13
N GLY A 320 -4.48 11.03 2.97
CA GLY A 320 -4.08 12.44 2.81
C GLY A 320 -2.60 12.64 2.56
N LYS A 321 -1.99 11.89 1.62
CA LYS A 321 -0.59 12.04 1.25
C LYS A 321 -0.45 12.76 -0.09
N GLY A 322 -0.23 14.09 -0.05
CA GLY A 322 -0.11 14.97 -1.20
C GLY A 322 1.33 15.24 -1.69
N SER A 323 2.32 14.45 -1.25
CA SER A 323 3.74 14.66 -1.56
C SER A 323 4.29 13.66 -2.56
N VAL A 324 5.21 14.12 -3.42
CA VAL A 324 5.94 13.29 -4.40
C VAL A 324 7.35 13.03 -3.90
N GLN A 325 7.70 11.74 -3.78
CA GLN A 325 9.06 11.33 -3.45
C GLN A 325 9.82 10.94 -4.71
N THR A 326 11.04 11.46 -4.83
CA THR A 326 11.98 11.07 -5.87
C THR A 326 13.02 10.13 -5.28
N LEU A 327 13.19 8.97 -5.90
CA LEU A 327 14.25 8.03 -5.56
C LEU A 327 15.57 8.48 -6.21
N MET A 328 16.57 8.74 -5.38
CA MET A 328 17.91 9.14 -5.81
C MET A 328 18.92 8.07 -5.38
N ARG A 329 19.47 7.34 -6.37
CA ARG A 329 20.54 6.38 -6.10
C ARG A 329 21.78 7.10 -5.59
N LEU A 330 22.27 6.67 -4.46
CA LEU A 330 23.55 7.09 -3.91
C LEU A 330 24.60 6.06 -4.32
N ARG A 331 25.79 6.50 -4.63
CA ARG A 331 26.88 5.61 -5.04
C ARG A 331 27.96 5.59 -3.96
N PRO A 332 27.80 4.80 -2.92
CA PRO A 332 28.90 4.51 -2.01
C PRO A 332 29.93 3.63 -2.72
N LEU A 333 31.12 3.54 -2.15
CA LEU A 333 32.26 2.89 -2.79
C LEU A 333 32.09 1.38 -3.04
N THR A 334 31.09 0.71 -2.45
CA THR A 334 31.00 -0.75 -2.44
C THR A 334 29.62 -1.38 -2.68
N LYS A 335 28.52 -0.69 -2.38
CA LYS A 335 27.17 -1.25 -2.50
C LYS A 335 26.14 -0.17 -2.91
N GLU A 336 25.02 -0.60 -3.48
CA GLU A 336 23.96 0.32 -3.90
C GLU A 336 23.05 0.66 -2.72
N CYS A 337 22.95 1.94 -2.39
CA CYS A 337 21.96 2.52 -1.50
C CYS A 337 21.25 3.69 -2.19
N ALA A 338 20.15 4.15 -1.61
CA ALA A 338 19.37 5.24 -2.18
C ALA A 338 18.83 6.17 -1.10
N MET A 339 18.38 7.35 -1.50
CA MET A 339 17.50 8.16 -0.69
C MET A 339 16.19 8.40 -1.43
N LYS A 340 15.11 8.34 -0.69
CA LYS A 340 13.79 8.77 -1.09
C LYS A 340 13.57 10.16 -0.52
N LEU A 341 13.43 11.16 -1.38
CA LEU A 341 13.35 12.56 -0.98
C LEU A 341 12.05 13.18 -1.49
N THR A 342 11.33 13.89 -0.63
CA THR A 342 10.18 14.70 -1.03
C THR A 342 10.66 15.88 -1.87
N THR A 343 10.24 15.92 -3.13
CA THR A 343 10.73 16.92 -4.11
C THR A 343 9.62 17.81 -4.66
N ALA A 344 8.37 17.40 -4.56
CA ALA A 344 7.21 18.14 -5.02
C ALA A 344 5.97 17.81 -4.19
N LYS A 345 4.97 18.68 -4.29
CA LYS A 345 3.58 18.41 -3.91
C LYS A 345 2.77 18.19 -5.17
N TRP A 346 1.70 17.41 -5.06
CA TRP A 346 0.78 17.20 -6.17
C TRP A 346 -0.63 17.72 -5.86
N TYR A 347 -1.36 17.99 -6.92
CA TYR A 347 -2.67 18.62 -6.89
C TYR A 347 -3.59 17.89 -7.87
N MET A 348 -4.84 17.71 -7.48
CA MET A 348 -5.90 17.11 -8.26
C MET A 348 -6.34 17.99 -9.45
N ALA A 349 -7.24 17.49 -10.29
CA ALA A 349 -7.81 18.19 -11.43
C ALA A 349 -8.55 19.47 -11.02
N SER A 350 -9.29 19.44 -9.92
CA SER A 350 -9.96 20.61 -9.31
C SER A 350 -8.99 21.66 -8.75
N GLY A 351 -7.70 21.35 -8.68
CA GLY A 351 -6.66 22.18 -8.06
C GLY A 351 -6.50 22.00 -6.56
N ARG A 352 -7.28 21.11 -5.93
CA ARG A 352 -7.17 20.82 -4.50
C ARG A 352 -5.90 20.05 -4.17
N ALA A 353 -5.28 20.37 -3.04
CA ALA A 353 -4.28 19.56 -2.38
C ALA A 353 -4.96 18.76 -1.27
N ILE A 354 -4.66 17.48 -1.18
CA ILE A 354 -5.27 16.60 -0.17
C ILE A 354 -4.37 16.36 1.04
N GLU A 355 -3.14 16.88 1.01
CA GLU A 355 -2.15 16.66 2.07
C GLU A 355 -2.70 17.12 3.43
N LYS A 356 -2.69 16.23 4.41
CA LYS A 356 -3.04 16.56 5.80
C LYS A 356 -2.02 17.56 6.35
N PRO A 357 -2.44 18.60 7.10
CA PRO A 357 -1.53 19.47 7.82
C PRO A 357 -0.61 18.66 8.76
N GLU A 358 0.67 19.04 8.87
CA GLU A 358 1.68 18.32 9.70
C GLU A 358 1.23 18.09 11.15
N ARG A 359 0.47 19.02 11.72
CA ARG A 359 -0.14 18.90 13.05
C ARG A 359 -1.06 17.68 13.22
N TRP A 360 -1.64 17.16 12.14
CA TRP A 360 -2.52 15.99 12.18
C TRP A 360 -1.78 14.67 12.04
N MET A 361 -0.49 14.72 11.71
CA MET A 361 0.36 13.54 11.53
C MET A 361 1.09 13.12 12.82
N GLY A 362 0.76 13.74 13.97
CA GLY A 362 1.37 13.40 15.26
C GLY A 362 2.85 13.76 15.39
N VAL A 363 3.39 14.54 14.45
CA VAL A 363 4.69 15.18 14.56
C VAL A 363 4.53 16.42 15.46
N ALA A 364 4.16 16.18 16.72
CA ALA A 364 4.15 17.22 17.72
C ALA A 364 5.61 17.56 18.04
N ASP A 365 6.00 18.80 17.79
CA ASP A 365 7.07 19.46 18.50
C ASP A 365 6.84 19.16 20.01
N GLY A 366 7.85 18.62 20.73
CA GLY A 366 7.70 18.05 22.08
C GLY A 366 7.21 19.00 23.19
N GLY A 367 6.13 19.71 22.91
CA GLY A 367 5.33 20.47 23.86
C GLY A 367 4.13 19.65 24.29
N GLU A 368 3.93 19.49 25.58
CA GLU A 368 2.68 19.03 26.20
C GLU A 368 1.53 19.88 25.63
N GLY A 369 0.96 19.42 24.50
CA GLY A 369 -0.20 20.05 23.88
C GLY A 369 -1.43 19.72 24.69
N ASP A 370 -2.04 20.77 25.22
CA ASP A 370 -3.37 20.81 25.81
C ASP A 370 -4.35 20.06 24.88
N GLU A 371 -4.96 18.98 25.35
CA GLU A 371 -6.06 18.25 24.69
C GLU A 371 -7.34 19.10 24.74
N GLY A 372 -7.26 20.34 24.34
CA GLY A 372 -8.43 21.19 24.10
C GLY A 372 -9.02 20.91 22.73
N GLU A 373 -10.30 20.64 22.63
CA GLU A 373 -11.13 20.63 21.43
C GLU A 373 -10.89 21.91 20.60
N GLU A 374 -9.80 21.98 19.82
CA GLU A 374 -9.67 23.01 18.79
C GLU A 374 -10.62 22.63 17.65
N ALA A 375 -11.67 23.41 17.50
CA ALA A 375 -12.59 23.34 16.38
C ALA A 375 -11.79 23.21 15.08
N GLU A 376 -12.02 22.12 14.33
CA GLU A 376 -11.39 21.89 13.03
C GLU A 376 -11.55 23.14 12.16
N ALA A 377 -10.43 23.71 11.72
CA ALA A 377 -10.49 24.80 10.76
C ALA A 377 -11.21 24.30 9.49
N PRO A 378 -12.16 25.07 8.94
CA PRO A 378 -12.95 24.63 7.79
C PRO A 378 -12.00 24.23 6.64
N ARG A 379 -12.21 23.05 6.08
CA ARG A 379 -11.46 22.57 4.92
C ARG A 379 -11.74 23.44 3.70
N PRO A 380 -10.74 23.74 2.88
CA PRO A 380 -10.97 24.52 1.67
C PRO A 380 -11.87 23.75 0.69
N GLU A 381 -12.90 24.42 0.19
CA GLU A 381 -13.85 23.88 -0.77
C GLU A 381 -13.36 24.05 -2.21
N TYR A 382 -13.56 23.04 -3.01
CA TYR A 382 -13.32 23.01 -4.45
C TYR A 382 -14.55 22.45 -5.16
N ARG A 383 -14.52 22.43 -6.48
CA ARG A 383 -15.64 21.91 -7.28
C ARG A 383 -15.14 20.91 -8.30
N THR A 384 -15.94 19.86 -8.48
CA THR A 384 -15.80 18.90 -9.57
C THR A 384 -16.16 19.53 -10.92
N ALA A 385 -15.99 18.80 -12.00
CA ALA A 385 -16.37 19.24 -13.34
C ALA A 385 -17.87 19.56 -13.45
N ALA A 386 -18.75 18.77 -12.80
CA ALA A 386 -20.19 19.01 -12.73
C ALA A 386 -20.60 20.02 -11.65
N GLY A 387 -19.65 20.51 -10.83
CA GLY A 387 -19.89 21.54 -9.81
C GLY A 387 -20.23 21.01 -8.42
N ARG A 388 -20.14 19.72 -8.15
CA ARG A 388 -20.24 19.12 -6.80
C ARG A 388 -19.13 19.68 -5.89
N ILE A 389 -19.39 19.80 -4.60
CA ILE A 389 -18.39 20.28 -3.63
C ILE A 389 -17.48 19.11 -3.24
N VAL A 390 -16.18 19.36 -3.28
CA VAL A 390 -15.14 18.45 -2.79
C VAL A 390 -14.16 19.22 -1.93
N TYR A 391 -13.49 18.53 -0.99
CA TYR A 391 -12.67 19.19 0.02
C TYR A 391 -11.18 18.93 -0.21
N GLY A 392 -10.36 19.92 0.14
CA GLY A 392 -8.90 19.79 0.22
C GLY A 392 -8.42 19.64 1.67
N GLY A 393 -7.14 19.27 1.84
CA GLY A 393 -6.48 19.26 3.15
C GLY A 393 -6.98 18.19 4.11
N GLY A 394 -6.96 16.92 3.73
CA GLY A 394 -7.38 15.86 4.67
C GLY A 394 -7.63 14.51 4.03
N GLY A 395 -7.12 14.29 2.83
CA GLY A 395 -7.40 13.10 2.04
C GLY A 395 -8.56 13.33 1.06
N VAL A 396 -8.91 12.29 0.32
CA VAL A 396 -10.12 12.23 -0.51
C VAL A 396 -11.28 11.89 0.41
N THR A 397 -12.22 12.82 0.54
CA THR A 397 -13.46 12.59 1.26
C THR A 397 -14.42 11.84 0.33
N PRO A 398 -15.00 10.70 0.73
CA PRO A 398 -15.92 9.96 -0.10
C PRO A 398 -17.21 10.74 -0.38
N ASP A 399 -17.90 10.40 -1.47
CA ASP A 399 -19.23 10.92 -1.81
C ASP A 399 -20.31 10.26 -0.92
N ILE A 400 -20.08 8.99 -0.55
CA ILE A 400 -20.85 8.25 0.45
C ILE A 400 -19.91 7.81 1.56
N GLU A 401 -20.09 8.34 2.76
CA GLU A 401 -19.38 7.87 3.94
C GLU A 401 -20.01 6.55 4.41
N MET A 402 -19.17 5.51 4.51
CA MET A 402 -19.62 4.17 4.82
C MET A 402 -18.58 3.50 5.70
N GLU A 403 -18.90 3.35 6.98
CA GLU A 403 -18.02 2.70 7.93
C GLU A 403 -17.98 1.18 7.72
N PRO A 404 -16.81 0.54 7.86
CA PRO A 404 -16.74 -0.91 7.79
C PRO A 404 -17.44 -1.52 9.02
N ARG A 405 -18.12 -2.65 8.84
CA ARG A 405 -18.61 -3.44 9.97
C ARG A 405 -17.43 -3.86 10.85
N LEU A 406 -17.50 -3.51 12.13
CA LEU A 406 -16.52 -3.98 13.10
C LEU A 406 -16.75 -5.46 13.37
N ARG A 407 -15.68 -6.25 13.26
CA ARG A 407 -15.73 -7.64 13.65
C ARG A 407 -15.64 -7.76 15.17
N PRO A 408 -16.32 -8.76 15.77
CA PRO A 408 -16.22 -9.02 17.20
C PRO A 408 -14.78 -9.24 17.64
N ASP A 409 -14.40 -8.69 18.79
CA ASP A 409 -13.03 -8.78 19.32
C ASP A 409 -12.56 -10.24 19.45
N LEU A 410 -13.46 -11.14 19.89
CA LEU A 410 -13.18 -12.57 19.99
C LEU A 410 -12.79 -13.17 18.62
N VAL A 411 -13.50 -12.82 17.54
CA VAL A 411 -13.18 -13.30 16.18
C VAL A 411 -11.85 -12.76 15.72
N VAL A 412 -11.57 -11.48 16.01
CA VAL A 412 -10.28 -10.84 15.70
C VAL A 412 -9.13 -11.51 16.45
N ASP A 413 -9.33 -11.90 17.70
CA ASP A 413 -8.31 -12.59 18.50
C ASP A 413 -8.06 -14.01 18.00
N LEU A 414 -9.10 -14.74 17.58
CA LEU A 414 -8.95 -16.04 16.93
C LEU A 414 -8.19 -15.92 15.60
N GLU A 415 -8.47 -14.89 14.80
CA GLU A 415 -7.71 -14.61 13.56
C GLU A 415 -6.24 -14.27 13.83
N ARG A 416 -5.95 -13.45 14.82
CA ARG A 416 -4.55 -13.11 15.21
C ARG A 416 -3.75 -14.32 15.66
N ARG A 417 -4.41 -15.29 16.28
CA ARG A 417 -3.81 -16.55 16.71
C ARG A 417 -3.78 -17.60 15.61
N GLU A 418 -4.34 -17.28 14.43
CA GLU A 418 -4.45 -18.18 13.29
C GLU A 418 -5.27 -19.47 13.58
N GLU A 419 -6.19 -19.43 14.56
CA GLU A 419 -6.95 -20.61 15.01
C GLU A 419 -7.82 -21.20 13.90
N PHE A 420 -8.44 -20.35 13.06
CA PHE A 420 -9.23 -20.81 11.90
C PHE A 420 -8.36 -21.53 10.86
N PHE A 421 -7.13 -21.04 10.67
CA PHE A 421 -6.18 -21.63 9.75
C PHE A 421 -5.69 -23.01 10.21
N GLU A 422 -5.33 -23.15 11.49
CA GLU A 422 -4.88 -24.43 12.06
C GLU A 422 -6.03 -25.44 12.11
N PHE A 423 -7.22 -25.00 12.53
CA PHE A 423 -8.41 -25.86 12.46
C PHE A 423 -8.65 -26.36 11.04
N ALA A 424 -8.54 -25.50 10.04
CA ALA A 424 -8.71 -25.91 8.63
C ALA A 424 -7.67 -26.96 8.19
N ILE A 425 -6.42 -26.87 8.68
CA ILE A 425 -5.38 -27.87 8.39
C ILE A 425 -5.75 -29.20 9.06
N GLU A 426 -6.05 -29.19 10.36
CA GLU A 426 -6.34 -30.38 11.14
C GLU A 426 -7.60 -31.10 10.64
N TYR A 427 -8.66 -30.33 10.42
CA TYR A 427 -9.93 -30.85 9.92
C TYR A 427 -9.80 -31.47 8.52
N ALA A 428 -9.08 -30.80 7.61
CA ALA A 428 -8.84 -31.31 6.26
C ALA A 428 -7.94 -32.58 6.23
N ALA A 429 -7.11 -32.77 7.25
CA ALA A 429 -6.30 -33.99 7.37
C ALA A 429 -7.12 -35.18 7.88
N ALA A 430 -8.18 -34.93 8.65
CA ALA A 430 -9.01 -35.95 9.29
C ALA A 430 -10.26 -36.34 8.47
N HIS A 431 -10.74 -35.47 7.57
CA HIS A 431 -12.02 -35.61 6.87
C HIS A 431 -11.86 -35.52 5.35
N GLU A 432 -12.69 -36.28 4.63
CA GLU A 432 -12.89 -36.05 3.18
C GLU A 432 -13.81 -34.83 3.00
N LEU A 433 -13.29 -33.81 2.33
CA LEU A 433 -13.98 -32.56 2.13
C LEU A 433 -14.76 -32.55 0.79
N PRO A 434 -15.91 -31.86 0.71
CA PRO A 434 -16.69 -31.80 -0.52
C PRO A 434 -15.94 -31.04 -1.63
N GLU A 435 -16.14 -31.48 -2.88
CA GLU A 435 -15.64 -30.72 -4.06
C GLU A 435 -16.39 -29.38 -4.26
N GLY A 436 -17.58 -29.24 -3.63
CA GLY A 436 -18.46 -28.06 -3.70
C GLY A 436 -18.14 -26.97 -2.67
N SER A 437 -19.08 -26.02 -2.49
CA SER A 437 -18.98 -24.98 -1.44
C SER A 437 -18.94 -25.63 -0.06
N ILE A 438 -18.10 -25.06 0.81
CA ILE A 438 -17.98 -25.50 2.20
C ILE A 438 -19.11 -24.85 3.00
N SER A 439 -19.79 -25.66 3.82
CA SER A 439 -20.73 -25.20 4.83
C SER A 439 -20.29 -25.72 6.20
N VAL A 440 -20.40 -24.92 7.21
CA VAL A 440 -20.15 -25.31 8.60
C VAL A 440 -21.44 -25.88 9.15
N ASP A 441 -21.47 -27.19 9.34
CA ASP A 441 -22.57 -27.86 10.03
C ASP A 441 -22.32 -27.96 11.55
N ASP A 442 -23.31 -28.47 12.28
CA ASP A 442 -23.18 -28.60 13.74
C ASP A 442 -22.08 -29.60 14.15
N GLY A 443 -21.68 -30.53 13.29
CA GLY A 443 -20.57 -31.44 13.51
C GLY A 443 -19.24 -30.69 13.46
N MET A 444 -18.97 -29.98 12.36
CA MET A 444 -17.77 -29.16 12.19
C MET A 444 -17.68 -28.08 13.28
N TRP A 445 -18.81 -27.45 13.63
CA TRP A 445 -18.87 -26.47 14.71
C TRP A 445 -18.44 -27.09 16.05
N SER A 446 -18.97 -28.29 16.38
CA SER A 446 -18.62 -28.98 17.63
C SER A 446 -17.13 -29.34 17.67
N GLU A 447 -16.57 -29.81 16.55
CA GLU A 447 -15.15 -30.11 16.45
C GLU A 447 -14.27 -28.85 16.57
N PHE A 448 -14.74 -27.71 16.05
CA PHE A 448 -14.04 -26.43 16.24
C PHE A 448 -13.99 -26.02 17.71
N LEU A 449 -15.10 -26.18 18.44
CA LEU A 449 -15.11 -25.91 19.89
C LEU A 449 -14.18 -26.84 20.67
N GLU A 450 -14.13 -28.14 20.29
CA GLU A 450 -13.17 -29.08 20.88
C GLU A 450 -11.72 -28.71 20.55
N PHE A 451 -11.46 -28.26 19.32
CA PHE A 451 -10.15 -27.79 18.90
C PHE A 451 -9.67 -26.62 19.77
N LEU A 452 -10.48 -25.57 19.90
CA LEU A 452 -10.15 -24.41 20.75
C LEU A 452 -9.91 -24.80 22.23
N GLY A 453 -10.68 -25.76 22.75
CA GLY A 453 -10.52 -26.26 24.12
C GLY A 453 -9.22 -27.02 24.35
N ARG A 454 -8.55 -27.52 23.31
CA ARG A 454 -7.24 -28.22 23.41
C ARG A 454 -6.06 -27.25 23.48
N ASP A 455 -6.18 -26.10 22.85
CA ASP A 455 -5.08 -25.14 22.65
C ASP A 455 -4.93 -24.13 23.81
N GLU A 456 -5.53 -24.44 25.00
CA GLU A 456 -5.52 -23.58 26.20
C GLU A 456 -6.05 -22.14 25.92
N PHE A 457 -6.83 -21.96 24.85
CA PHE A 457 -7.48 -20.70 24.56
C PHE A 457 -8.70 -20.52 25.47
N GLU A 458 -8.63 -19.55 26.37
CA GLU A 458 -9.78 -19.18 27.20
C GLU A 458 -10.80 -18.43 26.34
N PHE A 459 -11.95 -19.04 26.06
CA PHE A 459 -13.06 -18.42 25.34
C PHE A 459 -14.39 -18.71 26.04
N ASP A 460 -15.34 -17.81 25.83
CA ASP A 460 -16.72 -18.04 26.26
C ASP A 460 -17.50 -18.68 25.07
N ALA A 461 -17.96 -19.90 25.27
CA ALA A 461 -18.69 -20.63 24.25
C ALA A 461 -20.07 -20.00 23.95
N GLU A 462 -20.67 -19.26 24.89
CA GLU A 462 -21.92 -18.52 24.69
C GLU A 462 -21.67 -17.30 23.83
N GLU A 463 -20.63 -16.51 24.11
CA GLU A 463 -20.17 -15.37 23.30
C GLU A 463 -19.80 -15.82 21.88
N LEU A 464 -19.07 -16.93 21.74
CA LEU A 464 -18.74 -17.50 20.44
C LEU A 464 -20.00 -17.89 19.64
N GLY A 465 -21.01 -18.40 20.33
CA GLY A 465 -22.32 -18.74 19.74
C GLY A 465 -23.11 -17.52 19.27
N GLU A 466 -23.00 -16.39 19.97
CA GLU A 466 -23.61 -15.11 19.56
C GLU A 466 -23.00 -14.58 18.25
N HIS A 467 -21.72 -14.89 17.97
CA HIS A 467 -20.99 -14.49 16.77
C HIS A 467 -20.78 -15.63 15.77
N ARG A 468 -21.66 -16.64 15.83
CA ARG A 468 -21.53 -17.86 15.01
C ARG A 468 -21.39 -17.59 13.52
N GLU A 469 -22.09 -16.62 12.97
CA GLU A 469 -22.03 -16.27 11.55
C GLU A 469 -20.63 -15.79 11.13
N ASP A 470 -19.99 -14.94 11.94
CA ASP A 470 -18.64 -14.44 11.67
C ASP A 470 -17.59 -15.55 11.79
N VAL A 471 -17.76 -16.44 12.76
CA VAL A 471 -16.90 -17.60 12.98
C VAL A 471 -17.04 -18.60 11.82
N GLU A 472 -18.28 -18.94 11.41
CA GLU A 472 -18.55 -19.83 10.29
C GLU A 472 -17.96 -19.27 8.99
N LEU A 473 -18.07 -17.95 8.75
CA LEU A 473 -17.47 -17.28 7.61
C LEU A 473 -15.93 -17.42 7.63
N ALA A 474 -15.29 -17.22 8.78
CA ALA A 474 -13.85 -17.37 8.93
C ALA A 474 -13.39 -18.82 8.71
N ILE A 475 -14.10 -19.81 9.27
CA ILE A 475 -13.85 -21.24 9.02
C ILE A 475 -13.99 -21.55 7.54
N ARG A 476 -15.10 -21.16 6.89
CA ARG A 476 -15.35 -21.38 5.46
C ARG A 476 -14.24 -20.78 4.60
N ARG A 477 -13.81 -19.56 4.91
CA ARG A 477 -12.72 -18.86 4.22
C ARG A 477 -11.41 -19.66 4.29
N ASP A 478 -10.98 -20.09 5.48
CA ASP A 478 -9.70 -20.76 5.64
C ASP A 478 -9.73 -22.21 5.11
N MET A 479 -10.86 -22.91 5.24
CA MET A 479 -11.09 -24.19 4.58
C MET A 479 -11.05 -24.05 3.04
N THR A 480 -11.70 -23.02 2.50
CA THR A 480 -11.68 -22.74 1.05
C THR A 480 -10.27 -22.40 0.59
N ARG A 481 -9.51 -21.62 1.36
CA ARG A 481 -8.10 -21.32 1.08
C ARG A 481 -7.25 -22.59 0.98
N ARG A 482 -7.46 -23.51 1.89
CA ARG A 482 -6.76 -24.80 1.93
C ARG A 482 -7.04 -25.66 0.70
N LEU A 483 -8.29 -25.69 0.24
CA LEU A 483 -8.77 -26.60 -0.81
C LEU A 483 -8.67 -26.03 -2.21
N ARG A 484 -8.95 -24.74 -2.39
CA ARG A 484 -9.14 -24.09 -3.69
C ARG A 484 -8.23 -22.89 -3.92
N GLY A 485 -7.43 -22.56 -2.91
CA GLY A 485 -6.52 -21.44 -3.00
C GLY A 485 -7.12 -20.09 -2.57
N ARG A 486 -6.33 -19.06 -2.78
CA ARG A 486 -6.61 -17.73 -2.20
C ARG A 486 -7.75 -16.98 -2.90
N ASN A 487 -7.96 -17.21 -4.19
CA ASN A 487 -8.99 -16.48 -4.96
C ASN A 487 -10.40 -16.85 -4.47
N ASP A 488 -10.67 -18.15 -4.36
CA ASP A 488 -11.96 -18.64 -3.85
C ASP A 488 -12.17 -18.26 -2.38
N ALA A 489 -11.11 -18.28 -1.57
CA ALA A 489 -11.18 -17.82 -0.19
C ALA A 489 -11.49 -16.31 -0.09
N TYR A 490 -11.00 -15.52 -1.03
CA TYR A 490 -11.30 -14.08 -1.07
C TYR A 490 -12.76 -13.82 -1.43
N MET A 491 -13.34 -14.61 -2.35
CA MET A 491 -14.78 -14.57 -2.62
C MET A 491 -15.62 -14.81 -1.36
N VAL A 492 -15.25 -15.84 -0.58
CA VAL A 492 -15.93 -16.11 0.71
C VAL A 492 -15.77 -14.94 1.68
N ALA A 493 -14.58 -14.31 1.72
CA ALA A 493 -14.36 -13.16 2.61
C ALA A 493 -15.22 -11.94 2.24
N LEU A 494 -15.52 -11.73 0.95
CA LEU A 494 -16.37 -10.63 0.49
C LEU A 494 -17.84 -10.78 0.94
N GLU A 495 -18.31 -11.99 1.22
CA GLU A 495 -19.68 -12.22 1.74
C GLU A 495 -19.93 -11.51 3.08
N GLY A 496 -18.86 -11.28 3.87
CA GLY A 496 -18.95 -10.56 5.15
C GLY A 496 -18.53 -9.08 5.06
N ASP A 497 -18.23 -8.58 3.86
CA ASP A 497 -17.80 -7.19 3.66
C ASP A 497 -19.01 -6.31 3.32
N THR A 498 -19.56 -5.63 4.32
CA THR A 498 -20.76 -4.79 4.17
C THR A 498 -20.53 -3.65 3.17
N GLN A 499 -19.34 -3.05 3.13
CA GLN A 499 -19.03 -1.98 2.18
C GLN A 499 -19.05 -2.49 0.72
N VAL A 500 -18.58 -3.72 0.48
CA VAL A 500 -18.67 -4.35 -0.85
C VAL A 500 -20.10 -4.72 -1.20
N THR A 501 -20.86 -5.26 -0.24
CA THR A 501 -22.27 -5.62 -0.46
C THR A 501 -23.09 -4.39 -0.84
N GLU A 502 -23.01 -3.32 -0.05
CA GLU A 502 -23.74 -2.07 -0.30
C GLU A 502 -23.29 -1.38 -1.60
N ALA A 503 -21.98 -1.38 -1.87
CA ALA A 503 -21.45 -0.86 -3.14
C ALA A 503 -21.94 -1.70 -4.34
N THR A 504 -22.10 -3.02 -4.16
CA THR A 504 -22.63 -3.91 -5.19
C THR A 504 -24.10 -3.61 -5.47
N ASP A 505 -24.92 -3.43 -4.44
CA ASP A 505 -26.33 -3.07 -4.58
C ASP A 505 -26.50 -1.73 -5.32
N LEU A 506 -25.72 -0.71 -4.92
CA LEU A 506 -25.71 0.60 -5.60
C LEU A 506 -25.31 0.48 -7.08
N ALA A 507 -24.30 -0.32 -7.38
CA ALA A 507 -23.77 -0.47 -8.73
C ALA A 507 -24.64 -1.38 -9.62
N ALA A 508 -25.35 -2.38 -9.04
CA ALA A 508 -26.22 -3.30 -9.75
C ALA A 508 -27.54 -2.64 -10.20
N ASP A 509 -28.07 -1.74 -9.38
CA ASP A 509 -29.31 -1.02 -9.67
C ASP A 509 -29.11 0.15 -10.66
N ALA A 510 -27.88 0.64 -10.79
CA ALA A 510 -27.53 1.73 -11.70
C ALA A 510 -27.39 1.23 -13.14
N THR A 511 -28.21 1.76 -14.05
CA THR A 511 -28.10 1.52 -15.50
C THR A 511 -27.28 2.59 -16.22
N SER A 512 -27.00 3.69 -15.53
CA SER A 512 -26.22 4.81 -15.99
C SER A 512 -25.43 5.44 -14.84
N LEU A 513 -24.44 6.24 -15.18
CA LEU A 513 -23.70 7.02 -14.18
C LEU A 513 -24.59 8.01 -13.43
N ASN A 514 -25.61 8.58 -14.10
CA ASN A 514 -26.59 9.46 -13.46
C ASN A 514 -27.43 8.71 -12.42
N ASP A 515 -27.89 7.49 -12.71
CA ASP A 515 -28.62 6.67 -11.75
C ASP A 515 -27.76 6.41 -10.49
N LEU A 516 -26.45 6.19 -10.68
CA LEU A 516 -25.52 5.98 -9.58
C LEU A 516 -25.39 7.25 -8.68
N PHE A 517 -25.33 8.44 -9.27
CA PHE A 517 -25.33 9.68 -8.49
C PHE A 517 -26.66 9.93 -7.76
N GLU A 518 -27.80 9.65 -8.37
CA GLU A 518 -29.12 9.77 -7.74
C GLU A 518 -29.27 8.76 -6.57
N ALA A 519 -28.76 7.53 -6.75
CA ALA A 519 -28.73 6.53 -5.68
C ALA A 519 -27.83 6.98 -4.52
N ALA A 520 -26.67 7.56 -4.81
CA ALA A 520 -25.78 8.11 -3.80
C ALA A 520 -26.42 9.26 -2.99
N GLU A 521 -27.11 10.19 -3.65
CA GLU A 521 -27.83 11.27 -2.97
C GLU A 521 -28.94 10.72 -2.06
N THR A 522 -29.66 9.69 -2.50
CA THR A 522 -30.72 9.05 -1.73
C THR A 522 -30.16 8.32 -0.51
N TYR A 523 -29.03 7.63 -0.66
CA TYR A 523 -28.34 6.92 0.43
C TYR A 523 -27.96 7.90 1.55
N VAL A 524 -27.30 9.01 1.20
CA VAL A 524 -26.88 10.03 2.18
C VAL A 524 -28.07 10.62 2.92
N GLN A 525 -29.21 10.87 2.24
CA GLN A 525 -30.41 11.41 2.88
C GLN A 525 -31.07 10.42 3.86
N SER A 526 -30.99 9.11 3.58
CA SER A 526 -31.55 8.07 4.45
C SER A 526 -30.74 7.83 5.73
N ASP A 527 -29.46 8.16 5.72
CA ASP A 527 -28.56 8.01 6.87
C ASP A 527 -28.62 9.22 7.83
N GLU A 528 -29.15 10.36 7.36
CA GLU A 528 -29.37 11.57 8.18
C GLU A 528 -30.73 11.55 8.94
N GLU A 529 -31.70 10.66 8.60
CA GLU A 529 -33.00 10.51 9.27
C GLU A 529 -32.96 9.45 10.39
#